data_4a47f83441d38308ebcba0a7bf084cc6
#
_entry.id   4a47f83441d38308ebcba0a7bf084cc6
#
_cell.length_a   1.000
_cell.length_b   1.000
_cell.length_c   1.000
_cell.angle_alpha   90.00
_cell.angle_beta   90.00
_cell.angle_gamma   90.00
#
_symmetry.space_group_name_H-M   'P 1'
#
loop_
_entity.id
_entity.type
_entity.pdbx_description
1 polymer ?
#
loop_
_entity_poly.entity_id
_entity_poly.type
_entity_poly.pdbx_seq_one_letter_code
_entity_poly.pdbx_strand_id
1 'polypeptide(L)'
;MADEKIREQSAEWRKWNAYGHELRVKYPSVTAEHRAKQGVVSAYYFTELLCKHTTKEDVIVPESSGAAGEITYQAFSPKRGQKMKNAAGLGSMGFGLPYSIGACLANERRRTILINGDGAFQMNIQELETLVRLQLPVKIFIWNN
;
A
#
# COMPACT_ATOMS: atom_id res chain seq x y z
N MET A 1 10.64 -32.90 -22.16
CA MET A 1 9.20 -32.60 -22.05
C MET A 1 8.84 -31.66 -20.90
N ALA A 2 9.18 -31.92 -19.62
CA ALA A 2 8.90 -30.97 -18.52
C ALA A 2 9.72 -29.65 -18.66
N ASP A 3 11.00 -29.75 -18.96
CA ASP A 3 11.88 -28.59 -19.16
C ASP A 3 11.51 -27.73 -20.37
N GLU A 4 10.96 -28.31 -21.39
CA GLU A 4 10.52 -27.61 -22.60
C GLU A 4 9.24 -26.80 -22.32
N LYS A 5 8.25 -27.38 -21.63
CA LYS A 5 7.08 -26.64 -21.14
C LYS A 5 7.44 -25.46 -20.22
N ILE A 6 8.43 -25.64 -19.33
CA ILE A 6 8.92 -24.58 -18.44
C ILE A 6 9.60 -23.47 -19.26
N ARG A 7 10.35 -23.80 -20.31
CA ARG A 7 10.98 -22.83 -21.20
C ARG A 7 9.97 -22.06 -22.05
N GLU A 8 8.96 -22.72 -22.59
CA GLU A 8 7.87 -22.07 -23.32
C GLU A 8 7.06 -21.15 -22.41
N GLN A 9 6.65 -21.62 -21.23
CA GLN A 9 6.02 -20.81 -20.20
C GLN A 9 6.87 -19.59 -19.83
N SER A 10 8.19 -19.75 -19.68
CA SER A 10 9.09 -18.64 -19.38
C SER A 10 9.20 -17.60 -20.51
N ALA A 11 9.01 -18.01 -21.77
CA ALA A 11 8.98 -17.10 -22.91
C ALA A 11 7.68 -16.29 -22.98
N GLU A 12 6.53 -16.91 -22.72
CA GLU A 12 5.24 -16.22 -22.62
C GLU A 12 5.21 -15.24 -21.43
N TRP A 13 5.72 -15.63 -20.29
CA TRP A 13 5.86 -14.75 -19.13
C TRP A 13 6.74 -13.52 -19.42
N ARG A 14 7.81 -13.68 -20.19
CA ARG A 14 8.63 -12.55 -20.64
C ARG A 14 7.86 -11.60 -21.54
N LYS A 15 7.08 -12.12 -22.49
CA LYS A 15 6.23 -11.29 -23.36
C LYS A 15 5.18 -10.53 -22.54
N TRP A 16 4.52 -11.22 -21.60
CA TRP A 16 3.54 -10.61 -20.72
C TRP A 16 4.15 -9.51 -19.83
N ASN A 17 5.30 -9.77 -19.25
CA ASN A 17 6.01 -8.79 -18.45
C ASN A 17 6.45 -7.57 -19.28
N ALA A 18 6.93 -7.78 -20.51
CA ALA A 18 7.28 -6.70 -21.42
C ALA A 18 6.07 -5.84 -21.77
N TYR A 19 4.94 -6.47 -22.09
CA TYR A 19 3.66 -5.80 -22.33
C TYR A 19 3.17 -5.01 -21.10
N GLY A 20 3.21 -5.62 -19.93
CA GLY A 20 2.87 -4.94 -18.68
C GLY A 20 3.77 -3.75 -18.39
N HIS A 21 5.06 -3.84 -18.72
CA HIS A 21 5.98 -2.72 -18.60
C HIS A 21 5.65 -1.58 -19.59
N GLU A 22 5.35 -1.91 -20.84
CA GLU A 22 4.92 -0.94 -21.85
C GLU A 22 3.66 -0.20 -21.42
N LEU A 23 2.65 -0.92 -20.91
CA LEU A 23 1.43 -0.32 -20.38
C LEU A 23 1.71 0.61 -19.20
N ARG A 24 2.59 0.23 -18.30
CA ARG A 24 2.96 1.06 -17.14
C ARG A 24 3.66 2.36 -17.57
N VAL A 25 4.48 2.32 -18.63
CA VAL A 25 5.10 3.52 -19.19
C VAL A 25 4.08 4.39 -19.90
N LYS A 26 3.18 3.78 -20.66
CA LYS A 26 2.14 4.49 -21.44
C LYS A 26 1.07 5.11 -20.54
N TYR A 27 0.72 4.44 -19.45
CA TYR A 27 -0.33 4.85 -18.51
C TYR A 27 0.22 4.88 -17.07
N PRO A 28 1.06 5.87 -16.75
CA PRO A 28 1.63 5.97 -15.40
C PRO A 28 0.54 6.32 -14.38
N SER A 29 0.54 5.65 -13.24
CA SER A 29 -0.39 5.95 -12.13
C SER A 29 -0.19 7.36 -11.57
N VAL A 30 1.04 7.89 -11.61
CA VAL A 30 1.37 9.24 -11.14
C VAL A 30 1.80 10.09 -12.33
N THR A 31 0.96 11.06 -12.70
CA THR A 31 1.18 11.95 -13.84
C THR A 31 1.91 13.23 -13.43
N ALA A 32 2.30 14.05 -14.43
CA ALA A 32 2.84 15.37 -14.18
C ALA A 32 1.84 16.29 -13.45
N GLU A 33 0.56 16.16 -13.74
CA GLU A 33 -0.51 16.93 -13.08
C GLU A 33 -0.60 16.63 -11.59
N HIS A 34 -0.45 15.37 -11.19
CA HIS A 34 -0.42 14.98 -9.78
C HIS A 34 0.73 15.65 -9.02
N ARG A 35 1.87 15.88 -9.68
CA ARG A 35 3.06 16.51 -9.08
C ARG A 35 2.97 18.03 -9.07
N ALA A 36 2.28 18.62 -10.05
CA ALA A 36 2.17 20.08 -10.20
C ALA A 36 1.05 20.69 -9.35
N LYS A 37 0.20 19.90 -8.72
CA LYS A 37 -0.97 20.38 -7.97
C LYS A 37 -0.54 21.24 -6.79
N GLN A 38 -1.07 22.46 -6.72
CA GLN A 38 -0.81 23.42 -5.65
C GLN A 38 -1.99 23.51 -4.68
N GLY A 39 -1.71 23.84 -3.42
CA GLY A 39 -2.73 24.07 -2.38
C GLY A 39 -3.29 22.80 -1.74
N VAL A 40 -3.18 21.64 -2.40
CA VAL A 40 -3.57 20.34 -1.84
C VAL A 40 -2.55 19.28 -2.24
N VAL A 41 -2.40 18.27 -1.40
CA VAL A 41 -1.50 17.14 -1.69
C VAL A 41 -2.23 16.12 -2.54
N SER A 42 -1.68 15.77 -3.71
CA SER A 42 -2.21 14.66 -4.49
C SER A 42 -1.93 13.34 -3.78
N ALA A 43 -2.97 12.54 -3.54
CA ALA A 43 -2.84 11.22 -2.94
C ALA A 43 -1.94 10.27 -3.76
N TYR A 44 -1.98 10.37 -5.08
CA TYR A 44 -1.10 9.62 -5.97
C TYR A 44 0.37 10.01 -5.80
N TYR A 45 0.66 11.31 -5.78
CA TYR A 45 2.03 11.79 -5.60
C TYR A 45 2.55 11.52 -4.19
N PHE A 46 1.71 11.71 -3.17
CA PHE A 46 2.02 11.31 -1.79
C PHE A 46 2.43 9.84 -1.72
N THR A 47 1.65 8.95 -2.34
CA THR A 47 1.93 7.51 -2.34
C THR A 47 3.26 7.17 -3.03
N GLU A 48 3.57 7.83 -4.15
CA GLU A 48 4.87 7.70 -4.82
C GLU A 48 6.03 8.11 -3.90
N LEU A 49 5.90 9.26 -3.22
CA LEU A 49 6.91 9.74 -2.27
C LEU A 49 7.05 8.79 -1.08
N LEU A 50 5.93 8.37 -0.50
CA LEU A 50 5.93 7.43 0.61
C LEU A 50 6.66 6.14 0.22
N CYS A 51 6.39 5.61 -0.97
CA CYS A 51 7.08 4.44 -1.48
C CYS A 51 8.61 4.62 -1.51
N LYS A 52 9.10 5.80 -1.92
CA LYS A 52 10.55 6.11 -1.94
C LYS A 52 11.17 6.13 -0.54
N HIS A 53 10.40 6.55 0.48
CA HIS A 53 10.85 6.66 1.87
C HIS A 53 10.64 5.42 2.72
N THR A 54 10.09 4.35 2.16
CA THR A 54 9.95 3.05 2.83
C THR A 54 11.10 2.11 2.50
N THR A 55 11.30 1.12 3.34
CA THR A 55 12.27 0.04 3.14
C THR A 55 11.55 -1.29 2.94
N LYS A 56 12.26 -2.34 2.56
CA LYS A 56 11.69 -3.69 2.41
C LYS A 56 11.21 -4.31 3.73
N GLU A 57 11.71 -3.80 4.86
CA GLU A 57 11.34 -4.24 6.21
C GLU A 57 10.04 -3.62 6.69
N ASP A 58 9.60 -2.51 6.09
CA ASP A 58 8.37 -1.83 6.47
C ASP A 58 7.14 -2.64 6.06
N VAL A 59 6.16 -2.66 6.94
CA VAL A 59 4.85 -3.26 6.65
C VAL A 59 3.89 -2.15 6.23
N ILE A 60 3.27 -2.31 5.08
CA ILE A 60 2.33 -1.32 4.53
C ILE A 60 0.92 -1.84 4.70
N VAL A 61 0.09 -1.04 5.34
CA VAL A 61 -1.33 -1.35 5.61
C VAL A 61 -2.18 -0.23 5.02
N PRO A 62 -2.61 -0.34 3.75
CA PRO A 62 -3.64 0.54 3.24
C PRO A 62 -5.01 0.14 3.82
N GLU A 63 -5.90 1.12 3.99
CA GLU A 63 -7.28 0.84 4.36
C GLU A 63 -7.95 -0.09 3.33
N SER A 64 -9.00 -0.78 3.75
CA SER A 64 -9.64 -1.81 2.93
C SER A 64 -10.47 -1.26 1.78
N SER A 65 -10.86 0.00 1.85
CA SER A 65 -11.73 0.64 0.86
C SER A 65 -11.44 2.14 0.70
N GLY A 66 -12.08 2.75 -0.28
CA GLY A 66 -11.93 4.17 -0.59
C GLY A 66 -10.56 4.56 -1.13
N ALA A 67 -10.34 5.86 -1.25
CA ALA A 67 -9.13 6.41 -1.87
C ALA A 67 -7.83 5.91 -1.19
N ALA A 68 -7.82 5.77 0.14
CA ALA A 68 -6.66 5.31 0.89
C ALA A 68 -6.23 3.88 0.52
N GLY A 69 -7.18 2.99 0.24
CA GLY A 69 -6.90 1.65 -0.26
C GLY A 69 -6.57 1.64 -1.75
N GLU A 70 -7.49 2.13 -2.55
CA GLU A 70 -7.45 2.01 -4.02
C GLU A 70 -6.24 2.72 -4.64
N ILE A 71 -6.00 3.98 -4.26
CA ILE A 71 -4.87 4.76 -4.80
C ILE A 71 -3.53 4.17 -4.32
N THR A 72 -3.48 3.69 -3.07
CA THR A 72 -2.26 3.05 -2.58
C THR A 72 -1.93 1.80 -3.40
N TYR A 73 -2.91 0.97 -3.73
CA TYR A 73 -2.67 -0.20 -4.60
C TYR A 73 -2.28 0.17 -6.03
N GLN A 74 -2.75 1.30 -6.55
CA GLN A 74 -2.41 1.76 -7.90
C GLN A 74 -1.01 2.40 -7.99
N ALA A 75 -0.62 3.18 -6.98
CA ALA A 75 0.56 4.03 -7.04
C ALA A 75 1.76 3.54 -6.20
N PHE A 76 1.54 2.67 -5.22
CA PHE A 76 2.61 2.11 -4.41
C PHE A 76 3.29 0.94 -5.12
N SER A 77 4.60 0.99 -5.24
CA SER A 77 5.41 -0.11 -5.81
C SER A 77 6.19 -0.82 -4.70
N PRO A 78 5.67 -1.92 -4.14
CA PRO A 78 6.33 -2.61 -3.06
C PRO A 78 7.73 -3.10 -3.44
N LYS A 79 8.67 -2.98 -2.53
CA LYS A 79 10.01 -3.54 -2.69
C LYS A 79 9.97 -5.07 -2.57
N ARG A 80 10.88 -5.76 -3.20
CA ARG A 80 10.94 -7.23 -3.14
C ARG A 80 10.99 -7.70 -1.68
N GLY A 81 9.98 -8.49 -1.28
CA GLY A 81 9.82 -8.99 0.09
C GLY A 81 9.10 -8.06 1.05
N GLN A 82 8.78 -6.82 0.64
CA GLN A 82 7.99 -5.90 1.44
C GLN A 82 6.55 -6.42 1.58
N LYS A 83 6.03 -6.38 2.81
CA LYS A 83 4.66 -6.83 3.10
C LYS A 83 3.69 -5.67 2.92
N MET A 84 2.69 -5.89 2.08
CA MET A 84 1.57 -4.97 1.89
C MET A 84 0.28 -5.77 1.95
N LYS A 85 -0.61 -5.47 2.91
CA LYS A 85 -1.80 -6.27 3.21
C LYS A 85 -2.96 -5.39 3.67
N ASN A 86 -4.16 -5.74 3.23
CA ASN A 86 -5.43 -5.23 3.75
C ASN A 86 -6.54 -6.27 3.57
N ALA A 87 -7.78 -5.90 3.85
CA ALA A 87 -8.98 -6.73 3.63
C ALA A 87 -9.75 -6.31 2.36
N ALA A 88 -9.05 -6.10 1.25
CA ALA A 88 -9.63 -5.59 -0.01
C ALA A 88 -10.87 -6.34 -0.50
N GLY A 89 -10.93 -7.65 -0.28
CA GLY A 89 -12.08 -8.46 -0.68
C GLY A 89 -13.38 -8.20 0.08
N LEU A 90 -13.28 -7.64 1.30
CA LEU A 90 -14.43 -7.29 2.14
C LEU A 90 -14.73 -5.79 2.11
N GLY A 91 -13.74 -4.94 1.88
CA GLY A 91 -13.88 -3.49 1.82
C GLY A 91 -14.37 -2.84 3.11
N SER A 92 -14.11 -3.45 4.26
CA SER A 92 -14.62 -2.97 5.55
C SER A 92 -13.92 -1.69 5.98
N MET A 93 -14.66 -0.61 6.16
CA MET A 93 -14.18 0.60 6.80
C MET A 93 -13.81 0.33 8.27
N GLY A 94 -12.78 1.00 8.77
CA GLY A 94 -12.30 0.83 10.15
C GLY A 94 -11.37 -0.38 10.35
N PHE A 95 -11.11 -1.16 9.30
CA PHE A 95 -10.25 -2.33 9.37
C PHE A 95 -8.77 -1.97 9.57
N GLY A 96 -8.31 -0.87 8.95
CA GLY A 96 -6.89 -0.53 8.85
C GLY A 96 -6.18 -0.35 10.18
N LEU A 97 -6.77 0.38 11.13
CA LEU A 97 -6.13 0.66 12.41
C LEU A 97 -5.92 -0.60 13.26
N PRO A 98 -6.94 -1.41 13.60
CA PRO A 98 -6.73 -2.65 14.35
C PRO A 98 -5.87 -3.66 13.59
N TYR A 99 -5.99 -3.74 12.26
CA TYR A 99 -5.13 -4.60 11.46
C TYR A 99 -3.65 -4.18 11.51
N SER A 100 -3.36 -2.87 11.53
CA SER A 100 -1.98 -2.38 11.63
C SER A 100 -1.31 -2.77 12.94
N ILE A 101 -2.08 -2.83 14.03
CA ILE A 101 -1.61 -3.35 15.32
C ILE A 101 -1.22 -4.82 15.21
N GLY A 102 -2.13 -5.65 14.68
CA GLY A 102 -1.88 -7.07 14.47
C GLY A 102 -0.72 -7.33 13.51
N ALA A 103 -0.65 -6.58 12.42
CA ALA A 103 0.44 -6.67 11.44
C ALA A 103 1.79 -6.29 12.04
N CYS A 104 1.85 -5.25 12.86
CA CYS A 104 3.06 -4.83 13.56
C CYS A 104 3.55 -5.92 14.52
N LEU A 105 2.66 -6.45 15.35
CA LEU A 105 2.98 -7.53 16.29
C LEU A 105 3.44 -8.81 15.59
N ALA A 106 2.75 -9.21 14.54
CA ALA A 106 3.08 -10.41 13.76
C ALA A 106 4.38 -10.29 12.94
N ASN A 107 4.92 -9.07 12.81
CA ASN A 107 6.18 -8.79 12.10
C ASN A 107 7.25 -8.26 13.05
N GLU A 108 7.36 -8.82 14.24
CA GLU A 108 8.43 -8.54 15.20
C GLU A 108 8.53 -7.04 15.57
N ARG A 109 7.38 -6.38 15.65
CA ARG A 109 7.27 -4.92 15.89
C ARG A 109 8.06 -4.08 14.88
N ARG A 110 8.13 -4.51 13.64
CA ARG A 110 8.72 -3.70 12.57
C ARG A 110 7.84 -2.48 12.30
N ARG A 111 8.49 -1.42 11.81
CA ARG A 111 7.78 -0.19 11.45
C ARG A 111 6.64 -0.52 10.49
N THR A 112 5.43 -0.21 10.93
CA THR A 112 4.19 -0.40 10.16
C THR A 112 3.64 0.94 9.74
N ILE A 113 3.21 1.06 8.51
CA ILE A 113 2.70 2.29 7.91
C ILE A 113 1.24 2.06 7.56
N LEU A 114 0.36 2.73 8.27
CA LEU A 114 -1.08 2.75 8.02
C LEU A 114 -1.42 3.95 7.14
N ILE A 115 -2.14 3.71 6.05
CA ILE A 115 -2.75 4.74 5.21
C ILE A 115 -4.26 4.57 5.34
N ASN A 116 -4.92 5.53 5.96
CA ASN A 116 -6.34 5.43 6.29
C ASN A 116 -7.13 6.65 5.80
N GLY A 117 -8.42 6.46 5.54
CA GLY A 117 -9.35 7.57 5.35
C GLY A 117 -9.83 8.10 6.69
N ASP A 118 -10.23 9.38 6.72
CA ASP A 118 -10.73 10.05 7.92
C ASP A 118 -11.94 9.34 8.54
N GLY A 119 -12.94 8.98 7.75
CA GLY A 119 -14.13 8.26 8.22
C GLY A 119 -13.82 6.85 8.72
N ALA A 120 -12.98 6.10 8.03
CA ALA A 120 -12.57 4.76 8.44
C ALA A 120 -11.75 4.78 9.74
N PHE A 121 -10.89 5.79 9.89
CA PHE A 121 -10.08 5.95 11.10
C PHE A 121 -10.94 6.18 12.35
N GLN A 122 -12.01 6.96 12.23
CA GLN A 122 -12.92 7.24 13.35
C GLN A 122 -13.65 6.02 13.89
N MET A 123 -13.89 5.00 13.05
CA MET A 123 -14.66 3.82 13.47
C MET A 123 -13.97 2.98 14.55
N ASN A 124 -12.66 3.03 14.64
CA ASN A 124 -11.87 2.27 15.62
C ASN A 124 -10.80 3.14 16.29
N ILE A 125 -11.07 4.44 16.47
CA ILE A 125 -10.12 5.42 17.03
C ILE A 125 -9.64 5.05 18.43
N GLN A 126 -10.45 4.33 19.21
CA GLN A 126 -10.10 3.82 20.54
C GLN A 126 -8.86 2.92 20.53
N GLU A 127 -8.53 2.29 19.39
CA GLU A 127 -7.35 1.44 19.26
C GLU A 127 -6.03 2.21 19.29
N LEU A 128 -6.07 3.54 19.26
CA LEU A 128 -4.89 4.37 19.53
C LEU A 128 -4.34 4.12 20.95
N GLU A 129 -5.21 3.85 21.92
CA GLU A 129 -4.76 3.44 23.27
C GLU A 129 -3.91 2.18 23.21
N THR A 130 -4.32 1.19 22.44
CA THR A 130 -3.57 -0.06 22.26
C THR A 130 -2.19 0.21 21.64
N LEU A 131 -2.09 1.10 20.66
CA LEU A 131 -0.81 1.50 20.07
C LEU A 131 0.13 2.14 21.10
N VAL A 132 -0.40 3.06 21.90
CA VAL A 132 0.37 3.78 22.93
C VAL A 132 0.80 2.82 24.04
N ARG A 133 -0.13 2.05 24.60
CA ARG A 133 0.13 1.09 25.67
C ARG A 133 1.17 0.04 25.28
N LEU A 134 1.13 -0.44 24.04
CA LEU A 134 2.09 -1.41 23.52
C LEU A 134 3.34 -0.77 22.90
N GLN A 135 3.42 0.56 22.82
CA GLN A 135 4.52 1.31 22.21
C GLN A 135 4.88 0.79 20.80
N LEU A 136 3.88 0.60 19.95
CA LEU A 136 4.09 0.05 18.63
C LEU A 136 4.60 1.12 17.63
N PRO A 137 5.60 0.81 16.79
CA PRO A 137 6.14 1.72 15.80
C PRO A 137 5.24 1.82 14.56
N VAL A 138 3.99 2.22 14.76
CA VAL A 138 3.03 2.44 13.69
C VAL A 138 3.02 3.92 13.32
N LYS A 139 3.21 4.22 12.03
CA LYS A 139 3.05 5.55 11.43
C LYS A 139 1.72 5.62 10.73
N ILE A 140 0.91 6.62 11.05
CA ILE A 140 -0.46 6.75 10.55
C ILE A 140 -0.53 7.98 9.65
N PHE A 141 -0.98 7.79 8.42
CA PHE A 141 -1.31 8.85 7.48
C PHE A 141 -2.82 8.81 7.22
N ILE A 142 -3.49 9.93 7.51
CA ILE A 142 -4.93 10.06 7.31
C ILE A 142 -5.18 10.96 6.11
N TRP A 143 -5.90 10.43 5.14
CA TRP A 143 -6.37 11.16 3.99
C TRP A 143 -7.77 11.71 4.31
N ASN A 144 -7.80 13.02 4.47
CA ASN A 144 -9.04 13.75 4.72
C ASN A 144 -9.60 14.21 3.36
N ASN A 145 -10.64 13.55 2.90
CA ASN A 145 -11.27 13.79 1.59
C ASN A 145 -12.75 14.18 1.68
#